data_57d764507c1bec9a5132d999c4835142
#
_entry.id   57d764507c1bec9a5132d999c4835142
#
_cell.length_a   1.000
_cell.length_b   1.000
_cell.length_c   1.000
_cell.angle_alpha   90.00
_cell.angle_beta   90.00
_cell.angle_gamma   90.00
#
_symmetry.space_group_name_H-M   'P 1'
#
loop_
_entity.id
_entity.type
_entity.pdbx_description
1 polymer ?
#
loop_
_entity_poly.entity_id
_entity_poly.type
_entity_poly.pdbx_seq_one_letter_code
_entity_poly.pdbx_strand_id
1 'polypeptide(L)'
;MCSIPTHSQLLEDAGFRIIRAVNIPSGDPTVYLFRFSVEARGGIKASVQITVQDDEVKSIEGLPPMYTFTDGKIVLTDTVPAPVKKKAMALQRISSQVSASALDQKFKEAAEVVKKAFDLGTAKLYMGKEKPRRYIGASHIGNDCIAYNSLCARGFPNDIETPRQTRIFQNGHVLEDFVVAQLKAGGLNISEVAEDGKQHEYTALGGHVVCHLDGIITGEKGFKAVLEVKSMNKKRFENFVLQGVALSDPHYYAQVQLCMYLSGMQYAVFVCYCKDNSDFSAEIVPYNKDVAMELMQRAKEALEARTLKPKLDYYCQFCFKHGACQEAKTNSINTCAQCLHASAITTGEGKRWLCDVHSTEKQGDSLACPNFIAFNNGFI
;
A
#
# COMPACT_ATOMS: atom_id res chain seq x y z
N MET A 1 32.34 -14.96 29.44
CA MET A 1 31.29 -14.90 28.42
C MET A 1 30.59 -13.57 28.51
N CYS A 2 30.84 -12.69 27.56
CA CYS A 2 30.14 -11.37 27.46
C CYS A 2 28.66 -11.60 27.17
N SER A 3 27.77 -11.06 28.00
CA SER A 3 26.32 -11.23 27.83
C SER A 3 25.60 -9.90 27.70
N ILE A 4 24.52 -9.84 26.92
CA ILE A 4 23.64 -8.65 26.78
C ILE A 4 23.23 -8.06 28.14
N PRO A 5 22.84 -8.84 29.18
CA PRO A 5 22.47 -8.31 30.49
C PRO A 5 23.56 -7.50 31.18
N THR A 6 24.83 -7.81 30.97
CA THR A 6 25.94 -7.10 31.65
C THR A 6 26.14 -5.68 31.06
N HIS A 7 25.87 -5.48 29.80
CA HIS A 7 26.10 -4.20 29.10
C HIS A 7 24.85 -3.33 28.99
N SER A 8 23.65 -3.90 29.19
CA SER A 8 22.41 -3.15 29.31
C SER A 8 22.39 -2.28 30.57
N GLN A 9 23.03 -2.76 31.63
CA GLN A 9 23.09 -2.03 32.92
C GLN A 9 23.70 -0.63 32.77
N LEU A 10 24.73 -0.45 31.93
CA LEU A 10 25.33 0.87 31.67
C LEU A 10 24.33 1.89 31.11
N LEU A 11 23.42 1.43 30.26
CA LEU A 11 22.38 2.28 29.67
C LEU A 11 21.27 2.55 30.70
N GLU A 12 20.88 1.54 31.45
CA GLU A 12 19.86 1.67 32.52
C GLU A 12 20.31 2.58 33.63
N ASP A 13 21.56 2.50 34.08
CA ASP A 13 22.18 3.37 35.07
C ASP A 13 22.23 4.83 34.60
N ALA A 14 22.38 5.07 33.30
CA ALA A 14 22.28 6.40 32.70
C ALA A 14 20.83 6.88 32.48
N GLY A 15 19.83 6.08 32.89
CA GLY A 15 18.42 6.42 32.83
C GLY A 15 17.75 6.18 31.48
N PHE A 16 18.32 5.33 30.64
CA PHE A 16 17.67 4.85 29.40
C PHE A 16 16.74 3.67 29.70
N ARG A 17 15.59 3.65 29.02
CA ARG A 17 14.74 2.47 28.96
C ARG A 17 15.10 1.67 27.72
N ILE A 18 15.51 0.41 27.88
CA ILE A 18 15.84 -0.48 26.78
C ILE A 18 14.54 -1.01 26.17
N ILE A 19 14.39 -0.80 24.84
CA ILE A 19 13.26 -1.28 24.07
C ILE A 19 13.62 -2.63 23.41
N ARG A 20 14.85 -2.74 22.93
CA ARG A 20 15.36 -3.94 22.24
C ARG A 20 16.87 -4.03 22.37
N ALA A 21 17.39 -5.24 22.48
CA ALA A 21 18.83 -5.53 22.44
C ALA A 21 19.12 -6.65 21.43
N VAL A 22 20.20 -6.49 20.65
CA VAL A 22 20.65 -7.47 19.64
C VAL A 22 22.17 -7.60 19.70
N ASN A 23 22.67 -8.82 19.67
CA ASN A 23 24.10 -9.10 19.47
C ASN A 23 24.39 -9.13 17.97
N ILE A 24 25.42 -8.42 17.52
CA ILE A 24 25.81 -8.32 16.12
C ILE A 24 27.15 -9.08 15.95
N PRO A 25 27.27 -10.03 15.02
CA PRO A 25 28.54 -10.67 14.73
C PRO A 25 29.58 -9.65 14.26
N SER A 26 30.76 -9.63 14.90
CA SER A 26 31.84 -8.68 14.55
C SER A 26 32.84 -9.25 13.52
N GLY A 27 32.81 -10.56 13.27
CA GLY A 27 33.84 -11.23 12.47
C GLY A 27 35.16 -11.51 13.21
N ASP A 28 35.38 -10.82 14.33
CA ASP A 28 36.52 -11.05 15.25
C ASP A 28 36.03 -11.77 16.53
N PRO A 29 36.54 -12.93 16.90
CA PRO A 29 36.08 -13.68 18.07
C PRO A 29 36.34 -12.99 19.42
N THR A 30 37.20 -11.97 19.45
CA THR A 30 37.53 -11.20 20.66
C THR A 30 36.65 -9.89 20.79
N VAL A 31 35.92 -9.54 19.75
CA VAL A 31 35.10 -8.32 19.71
C VAL A 31 33.62 -8.66 19.68
N TYR A 32 32.87 -8.09 20.61
CA TYR A 32 31.43 -8.23 20.70
C TYR A 32 30.76 -6.88 20.44
N LEU A 33 29.76 -6.88 19.55
CA LEU A 33 28.95 -5.70 19.21
C LEU A 33 27.52 -5.89 19.70
N PHE A 34 27.07 -5.02 20.57
CA PHE A 34 25.70 -5.02 21.08
C PHE A 34 24.98 -3.76 20.61
N ARG A 35 23.84 -3.92 19.97
CA ARG A 35 23.00 -2.79 19.56
C ARG A 35 21.74 -2.77 20.40
N PHE A 36 21.45 -1.58 20.98
CA PHE A 36 20.30 -1.33 21.81
C PHE A 36 19.43 -0.27 21.17
N SER A 37 18.11 -0.53 21.05
CA SER A 37 17.13 0.51 20.84
C SER A 37 16.68 1.01 22.21
N VAL A 38 16.88 2.27 22.49
CA VAL A 38 16.66 2.87 23.81
C VAL A 38 15.77 4.09 23.74
N GLU A 39 15.12 4.41 24.85
CA GLU A 39 14.37 5.63 25.04
C GLU A 39 14.95 6.40 26.25
N ALA A 40 15.47 7.60 25.99
CA ALA A 40 15.98 8.51 27.03
C ALA A 40 14.85 9.29 27.70
N ARG A 41 15.16 9.96 28.81
CA ARG A 41 14.23 10.89 29.48
C ARG A 41 13.72 11.93 28.48
N GLY A 42 12.40 12.17 28.46
CA GLY A 42 11.75 13.07 27.50
C GLY A 42 11.31 12.39 26.19
N GLY A 43 11.34 11.05 26.11
CA GLY A 43 10.82 10.29 24.96
C GLY A 43 11.76 10.25 23.75
N ILE A 44 13.02 10.66 23.92
CA ILE A 44 14.01 10.64 22.83
C ILE A 44 14.45 9.18 22.58
N LYS A 45 14.16 8.66 21.38
CA LYS A 45 14.57 7.32 20.97
C LYS A 45 15.91 7.37 20.25
N ALA A 46 16.80 6.42 20.56
CA ALA A 46 18.11 6.30 19.94
C ALA A 46 18.47 4.84 19.70
N SER A 47 19.35 4.60 18.73
CA SER A 47 20.00 3.31 18.54
C SER A 47 21.45 3.43 19.02
N VAL A 48 21.78 2.75 20.10
CA VAL A 48 23.11 2.81 20.73
C VAL A 48 23.83 1.52 20.45
N GLN A 49 25.08 1.60 19.99
CA GLN A 49 25.96 0.46 19.78
C GLN A 49 27.08 0.46 20.82
N ILE A 50 27.25 -0.64 21.53
CA ILE A 50 28.34 -0.84 22.49
C ILE A 50 29.30 -1.85 21.87
N THR A 51 30.58 -1.47 21.76
CA THR A 51 31.68 -2.33 21.35
C THR A 51 32.43 -2.78 22.58
N VAL A 52 32.57 -4.11 22.75
CA VAL A 52 33.29 -4.72 23.87
C VAL A 52 34.43 -5.55 23.28
N GLN A 53 35.62 -5.39 23.84
CA GLN A 53 36.82 -6.22 23.54
C GLN A 53 37.56 -6.52 24.84
N ASP A 54 37.96 -7.78 24.97
CA ASP A 54 38.68 -8.29 26.20
C ASP A 54 37.86 -7.99 27.48
N ASP A 55 36.53 -8.20 27.43
CA ASP A 55 35.56 -7.94 28.48
C ASP A 55 35.47 -6.49 28.96
N GLU A 56 36.08 -5.54 28.22
CA GLU A 56 35.96 -4.10 28.47
C GLU A 56 35.16 -3.38 27.40
N VAL A 57 34.36 -2.38 27.80
CA VAL A 57 33.67 -1.48 26.86
C VAL A 57 34.69 -0.53 26.23
N LYS A 58 34.92 -0.67 24.94
CA LYS A 58 35.87 0.16 24.17
C LYS A 58 35.24 1.41 23.59
N SER A 59 34.00 1.31 23.10
CA SER A 59 33.27 2.48 22.60
C SER A 59 31.75 2.35 22.76
N ILE A 60 31.07 3.49 22.82
CA ILE A 60 29.62 3.59 22.74
C ILE A 60 29.29 4.65 21.68
N GLU A 61 28.57 4.24 20.64
CA GLU A 61 28.16 5.07 19.53
C GLU A 61 26.63 5.26 19.51
N GLY A 62 26.17 6.37 18.95
CA GLY A 62 24.74 6.64 18.79
C GLY A 62 24.04 7.17 20.03
N LEU A 63 24.77 7.57 21.07
CA LEU A 63 24.20 8.27 22.21
C LEU A 63 23.54 9.60 21.77
N PRO A 64 22.37 9.96 22.35
CA PRO A 64 21.81 11.28 22.13
C PRO A 64 22.80 12.40 22.49
N PRO A 65 22.77 13.57 21.81
CA PRO A 65 23.80 14.63 21.96
C PRO A 65 24.05 15.16 23.35
N MET A 66 23.15 14.90 24.28
CA MET A 66 23.26 15.30 25.68
C MET A 66 23.96 14.27 26.57
N TYR A 67 24.40 13.15 26.02
CA TYR A 67 25.08 12.09 26.75
C TYR A 67 26.48 11.85 26.15
N THR A 68 27.44 11.61 27.01
CA THR A 68 28.81 11.18 26.62
C THR A 68 29.21 9.95 27.40
N PHE A 69 30.13 9.16 26.82
CA PHE A 69 30.76 8.04 27.50
C PHE A 69 32.16 8.46 27.94
N THR A 70 32.40 8.49 29.24
CA THR A 70 33.69 8.90 29.84
C THR A 70 33.93 8.08 31.09
N ASP A 71 35.18 7.60 31.25
CA ASP A 71 35.64 6.82 32.41
C ASP A 71 34.73 5.63 32.75
N GLY A 72 34.31 4.89 31.70
CA GLY A 72 33.47 3.69 31.85
C GLY A 72 32.01 3.97 32.21
N LYS A 73 31.55 5.22 32.16
CA LYS A 73 30.17 5.61 32.49
C LYS A 73 29.56 6.50 31.41
N ILE A 74 28.25 6.39 31.24
CA ILE A 74 27.48 7.31 30.41
C ILE A 74 26.98 8.43 31.32
N VAL A 75 27.38 9.67 31.04
CA VAL A 75 27.03 10.84 31.82
C VAL A 75 26.22 11.85 31.00
N LEU A 76 25.25 12.50 31.64
CA LEU A 76 24.51 13.61 31.06
C LEU A 76 25.42 14.84 31.02
N THR A 77 25.63 15.41 29.86
CA THR A 77 26.37 16.66 29.73
C THR A 77 25.42 17.85 29.84
N ASP A 78 25.68 18.73 30.82
CA ASP A 78 24.90 19.97 31.07
C ASP A 78 25.02 20.99 29.91
N THR A 79 25.84 20.73 28.91
CA THR A 79 26.06 21.61 27.77
C THR A 79 25.33 21.11 26.52
N VAL A 80 24.07 21.54 26.36
CA VAL A 80 23.47 21.61 25.03
C VAL A 80 24.34 22.56 24.19
N PRO A 81 24.94 22.13 23.09
CA PRO A 81 25.77 22.99 22.26
C PRO A 81 25.00 24.26 21.85
N ALA A 82 25.57 25.41 22.14
CA ALA A 82 25.00 26.74 21.89
C ALA A 82 24.44 27.00 20.46
N PRO A 83 24.88 26.31 19.36
CA PRO A 83 24.33 26.54 18.04
C PRO A 83 22.89 26.11 17.84
N VAL A 84 22.40 25.09 18.56
CA VAL A 84 21.02 24.58 18.40
C VAL A 84 20.01 25.53 19.05
N LYS A 85 20.33 26.12 20.21
CA LYS A 85 19.49 27.16 20.84
C LYS A 85 19.39 28.44 20.02
N LYS A 86 20.51 28.90 19.40
CA LYS A 86 20.49 30.09 18.54
C LYS A 86 19.68 29.88 17.25
N LYS A 87 19.75 28.70 16.64
CA LYS A 87 18.99 28.39 15.41
C LYS A 87 17.48 28.25 15.69
N ALA A 88 17.09 27.62 16.79
CA ALA A 88 15.70 27.53 17.22
C ALA A 88 15.11 28.90 17.60
N MET A 89 15.86 29.74 18.34
CA MET A 89 15.43 31.10 18.66
C MET A 89 15.40 32.03 17.44
N ALA A 90 16.32 31.85 16.47
CA ALA A 90 16.29 32.62 15.22
C ALA A 90 15.09 32.22 14.37
N LEU A 91 14.75 30.91 14.25
CA LEU A 91 13.56 30.44 13.56
C LEU A 91 12.26 30.87 14.26
N GLN A 92 12.21 30.85 15.59
CA GLN A 92 11.08 31.41 16.35
C GLN A 92 10.95 32.93 16.17
N ARG A 93 12.05 33.68 16.13
CA ARG A 93 12.00 35.12 15.84
C ARG A 93 11.55 35.43 14.41
N ILE A 94 11.99 34.63 13.41
CA ILE A 94 11.52 34.75 12.03
C ILE A 94 10.02 34.43 11.97
N SER A 95 9.53 33.36 12.65
CA SER A 95 8.12 33.03 12.68
C SER A 95 7.25 34.05 13.44
N SER A 96 7.81 34.72 14.47
CA SER A 96 7.09 35.76 15.21
C SER A 96 7.13 37.15 14.56
N GLN A 97 8.07 37.42 13.65
CA GLN A 97 8.12 38.66 12.86
C GLN A 97 7.28 38.62 11.58
N VAL A 98 6.82 37.44 11.17
CA VAL A 98 5.90 37.25 10.03
C VAL A 98 4.43 37.36 10.42
N SER A 99 4.11 37.69 11.68
CA SER A 99 2.72 37.83 12.11
C SER A 99 2.13 39.19 11.80
N ALA A 100 1.11 39.19 10.92
CA ALA A 100 0.03 40.16 10.85
C ALA A 100 0.31 41.50 10.10
N SER A 101 0.84 41.46 8.90
CA SER A 101 0.73 42.59 7.97
C SER A 101 -0.21 42.26 6.80
N ALA A 102 -0.80 43.28 6.15
CA ALA A 102 -1.58 43.09 4.90
C ALA A 102 -0.76 42.40 3.80
N LEU A 103 0.57 42.43 3.89
CA LEU A 103 1.51 41.72 3.02
C LEU A 103 1.47 40.18 3.26
N ASP A 104 1.37 39.74 4.52
CA ASP A 104 1.23 38.36 4.90
C ASP A 104 -0.09 37.73 4.34
N GLN A 105 -1.17 38.50 4.38
CA GLN A 105 -2.43 38.09 3.78
C GLN A 105 -2.34 37.89 2.25
N LYS A 106 -1.69 38.82 1.53
CA LYS A 106 -1.45 38.70 0.09
C LYS A 106 -0.58 37.48 -0.27
N PHE A 107 0.43 37.18 0.54
CA PHE A 107 1.25 35.99 0.32
C PHE A 107 0.47 34.70 0.57
N LYS A 108 -0.40 34.65 1.58
CA LYS A 108 -1.31 33.52 1.80
C LYS A 108 -2.27 33.32 0.62
N GLU A 109 -2.86 34.40 0.13
CA GLU A 109 -3.73 34.35 -1.05
C GLU A 109 -2.99 33.86 -2.30
N ALA A 110 -1.77 34.34 -2.53
CA ALA A 110 -0.92 33.86 -3.62
C ALA A 110 -0.57 32.36 -3.47
N ALA A 111 -0.28 31.90 -2.25
CA ALA A 111 -0.03 30.49 -1.98
C ALA A 111 -1.28 29.63 -2.26
N GLU A 112 -2.46 30.09 -1.92
CA GLU A 112 -3.71 29.40 -2.24
C GLU A 112 -3.97 29.32 -3.76
N VAL A 113 -3.57 30.34 -4.54
CA VAL A 113 -3.63 30.27 -6.01
C VAL A 113 -2.72 29.16 -6.53
N VAL A 114 -1.51 29.02 -5.99
CA VAL A 114 -0.58 27.94 -6.36
C VAL A 114 -1.14 26.56 -6.02
N LYS A 115 -1.74 26.39 -4.83
CA LYS A 115 -2.38 25.12 -4.44
C LYS A 115 -3.54 24.77 -5.39
N LYS A 116 -4.41 25.73 -5.69
CA LYS A 116 -5.52 25.54 -6.64
C LYS A 116 -5.02 25.18 -8.04
N ALA A 117 -3.95 25.84 -8.51
CA ALA A 117 -3.34 25.53 -9.80
C ALA A 117 -2.76 24.11 -9.82
N PHE A 118 -2.16 23.64 -8.73
CA PHE A 118 -1.63 22.28 -8.60
C PHE A 118 -2.78 21.24 -8.62
N ASP A 119 -3.86 21.48 -7.88
CA ASP A 119 -5.03 20.60 -7.90
C ASP A 119 -5.70 20.57 -9.29
N LEU A 120 -5.84 21.71 -9.94
CA LEU A 120 -6.37 21.82 -11.30
C LEU A 120 -5.45 21.08 -12.31
N GLY A 121 -4.14 21.21 -12.16
CA GLY A 121 -3.16 20.48 -12.96
C GLY A 121 -3.31 18.97 -12.81
N THR A 122 -3.44 18.48 -11.58
CA THR A 122 -3.73 17.05 -11.30
C THR A 122 -5.02 16.61 -11.99
N ALA A 123 -6.09 17.39 -11.85
CA ALA A 123 -7.38 17.05 -12.46
C ALA A 123 -7.28 16.97 -13.98
N LYS A 124 -6.64 17.95 -14.63
CA LYS A 124 -6.47 17.98 -16.09
C LYS A 124 -5.61 16.84 -16.63
N LEU A 125 -4.58 16.45 -15.90
CA LEU A 125 -3.63 15.42 -16.34
C LEU A 125 -4.14 14.00 -16.15
N TYR A 126 -4.87 13.73 -15.07
CA TYR A 126 -5.13 12.36 -14.61
C TYR A 126 -6.60 12.02 -14.38
N MET A 127 -7.44 12.97 -13.92
CA MET A 127 -8.81 12.64 -13.54
C MET A 127 -9.73 12.44 -14.74
N GLY A 128 -10.68 11.52 -14.61
CA GLY A 128 -11.73 11.27 -15.61
C GLY A 128 -11.26 10.61 -16.91
N LYS A 129 -10.01 10.19 -17.00
CA LYS A 129 -9.45 9.58 -18.22
C LYS A 129 -9.64 8.07 -18.29
N GLU A 130 -9.82 7.42 -17.15
CA GLU A 130 -10.01 5.97 -17.11
C GLU A 130 -11.49 5.62 -17.33
N LYS A 131 -11.72 4.67 -18.23
CA LYS A 131 -13.06 4.07 -18.38
C LYS A 131 -13.31 3.12 -17.18
N PRO A 132 -14.57 3.04 -16.69
CA PRO A 132 -14.89 2.06 -15.65
C PRO A 132 -14.50 0.65 -16.07
N ARG A 133 -13.72 -0.01 -15.22
CA ARG A 133 -13.36 -1.42 -15.43
C ARG A 133 -14.63 -2.26 -15.32
N ARG A 134 -14.81 -3.22 -16.26
CA ARG A 134 -15.98 -4.12 -16.30
C ARG A 134 -15.55 -5.54 -15.92
N TYR A 135 -14.88 -5.64 -14.77
CA TYR A 135 -14.41 -6.91 -14.20
C TYR A 135 -14.11 -6.75 -12.71
N ILE A 136 -14.03 -7.86 -12.02
CA ILE A 136 -13.54 -7.91 -10.64
C ILE A 136 -12.02 -8.04 -10.72
N GLY A 137 -11.31 -6.96 -10.37
CA GLY A 137 -9.85 -6.98 -10.33
C GLY A 137 -9.31 -7.67 -9.08
N ALA A 138 -8.16 -8.32 -9.18
CA ALA A 138 -7.49 -8.93 -8.03
C ALA A 138 -7.26 -7.92 -6.89
N SER A 139 -6.98 -6.66 -7.20
CA SER A 139 -6.86 -5.58 -6.21
C SER A 139 -8.16 -5.22 -5.49
N HIS A 140 -9.31 -5.69 -5.97
CA HIS A 140 -10.63 -5.41 -5.39
C HIS A 140 -11.24 -6.59 -4.65
N ILE A 141 -10.86 -7.82 -5.01
CA ILE A 141 -11.51 -9.05 -4.50
C ILE A 141 -11.38 -9.21 -2.98
N GLY A 142 -10.36 -8.61 -2.37
CA GLY A 142 -10.20 -8.55 -0.91
C GLY A 142 -11.35 -7.83 -0.20
N ASN A 143 -12.14 -7.01 -0.92
CA ASN A 143 -13.37 -6.44 -0.38
C ASN A 143 -14.45 -7.52 -0.28
N ASP A 144 -14.93 -7.79 0.93
CA ASP A 144 -15.91 -8.84 1.22
C ASP A 144 -17.37 -8.43 0.91
N CYS A 145 -17.59 -7.20 0.47
CA CYS A 145 -18.91 -6.72 0.05
C CYS A 145 -19.27 -7.23 -1.35
N ILE A 146 -20.27 -8.11 -1.43
CA ILE A 146 -20.76 -8.65 -2.71
C ILE A 146 -21.26 -7.54 -3.65
N ALA A 147 -22.00 -6.55 -3.13
CA ALA A 147 -22.46 -5.42 -3.94
C ALA A 147 -21.31 -4.65 -4.57
N TYR A 148 -20.21 -4.41 -3.83
CA TYR A 148 -19.02 -3.75 -4.36
C TYR A 148 -18.45 -4.52 -5.57
N ASN A 149 -18.23 -5.81 -5.42
CA ASN A 149 -17.70 -6.65 -6.49
C ASN A 149 -18.67 -6.77 -7.68
N SER A 150 -19.99 -6.84 -7.44
CA SER A 150 -21.00 -6.84 -8.49
C SER A 150 -20.99 -5.54 -9.31
N LEU A 151 -20.89 -4.39 -8.64
CA LEU A 151 -20.79 -3.08 -9.29
C LEU A 151 -19.51 -2.91 -10.09
N CYS A 152 -18.39 -3.47 -9.59
CA CYS A 152 -17.12 -3.52 -10.33
C CYS A 152 -17.25 -4.35 -11.61
N ALA A 153 -17.77 -5.59 -11.52
CA ALA A 153 -17.97 -6.48 -12.67
C ALA A 153 -18.85 -5.85 -13.76
N ARG A 154 -19.86 -5.10 -13.35
CA ARG A 154 -20.83 -4.45 -14.26
C ARG A 154 -20.37 -3.08 -14.76
N GLY A 155 -19.22 -2.57 -14.30
CA GLY A 155 -18.66 -1.28 -14.75
C GLY A 155 -19.46 -0.07 -14.31
N PHE A 156 -20.10 -0.12 -13.14
CA PHE A 156 -20.68 1.07 -12.54
C PHE A 156 -19.60 2.11 -12.19
N PRO A 157 -19.91 3.41 -12.19
CA PRO A 157 -18.92 4.46 -11.94
C PRO A 157 -18.35 4.35 -10.53
N ASN A 158 -17.12 4.79 -10.37
CA ASN A 158 -16.59 5.14 -9.06
C ASN A 158 -17.07 6.53 -8.70
N ASP A 159 -17.11 6.83 -7.41
CA ASP A 159 -17.25 8.19 -6.95
C ASP A 159 -16.08 9.05 -7.43
N ILE A 160 -16.33 10.36 -7.56
CA ILE A 160 -15.32 11.27 -8.06
C ILE A 160 -14.16 11.34 -7.08
N GLU A 161 -12.97 11.00 -7.55
CA GLU A 161 -11.74 11.13 -6.79
C GLU A 161 -11.39 12.61 -6.58
N THR A 162 -10.85 12.91 -5.41
CA THR A 162 -10.23 14.21 -5.17
C THR A 162 -8.85 14.28 -5.83
N PRO A 163 -8.35 15.49 -6.20
CA PRO A 163 -6.99 15.63 -6.72
C PRO A 163 -5.92 15.01 -5.79
N ARG A 164 -6.15 15.05 -4.47
CA ARG A 164 -5.27 14.41 -3.50
C ARG A 164 -5.26 12.88 -3.63
N GLN A 165 -6.42 12.24 -3.76
CA GLN A 165 -6.51 10.78 -3.96
C GLN A 165 -5.84 10.37 -5.26
N THR A 166 -6.11 11.11 -6.35
CA THR A 166 -5.46 10.87 -7.65
C THR A 166 -3.93 10.93 -7.53
N ARG A 167 -3.37 11.92 -6.83
CA ARG A 167 -1.92 12.00 -6.59
C ARG A 167 -1.38 10.80 -5.78
N ILE A 168 -2.16 10.29 -4.83
CA ILE A 168 -1.75 9.10 -4.07
C ILE A 168 -1.61 7.89 -5.01
N PHE A 169 -2.54 7.69 -5.93
CA PHE A 169 -2.46 6.61 -6.92
C PHE A 169 -1.30 6.81 -7.90
N GLN A 170 -1.13 8.01 -8.43
CA GLN A 170 -0.01 8.31 -9.33
C GLN A 170 1.35 8.11 -8.66
N ASN A 171 1.51 8.52 -7.41
CA ASN A 171 2.72 8.25 -6.64
C ASN A 171 2.94 6.74 -6.44
N GLY A 172 1.86 5.95 -6.32
CA GLY A 172 1.94 4.49 -6.26
C GLY A 172 2.62 3.93 -7.51
N HIS A 173 2.15 4.30 -8.70
CA HIS A 173 2.73 3.85 -9.98
C HIS A 173 4.18 4.27 -10.15
N VAL A 174 4.50 5.53 -9.86
CA VAL A 174 5.91 6.01 -9.95
C VAL A 174 6.84 5.23 -9.02
N LEU A 175 6.39 4.91 -7.82
CA LEU A 175 7.20 4.15 -6.85
C LEU A 175 7.29 2.67 -7.21
N GLU A 176 6.28 2.09 -7.86
CA GLU A 176 6.31 0.74 -8.42
C GLU A 176 7.40 0.62 -9.47
N ASP A 177 7.37 1.49 -10.51
CA ASP A 177 8.40 1.54 -11.57
C ASP A 177 9.81 1.72 -10.98
N PHE A 178 9.94 2.61 -10.00
CA PHE A 178 11.21 2.89 -9.31
C PHE A 178 11.74 1.63 -8.59
N VAL A 179 10.90 0.92 -7.86
CA VAL A 179 11.28 -0.30 -7.11
C VAL A 179 11.65 -1.42 -8.07
N VAL A 180 10.85 -1.66 -9.11
CA VAL A 180 11.12 -2.71 -10.11
C VAL A 180 12.44 -2.45 -10.83
N ALA A 181 12.71 -1.20 -11.22
CA ALA A 181 13.97 -0.83 -11.86
C ALA A 181 15.20 -1.15 -10.98
N GLN A 182 15.10 -0.87 -9.66
CA GLN A 182 16.19 -1.17 -8.73
C GLN A 182 16.38 -2.67 -8.49
N LEU A 183 15.30 -3.44 -8.37
CA LEU A 183 15.37 -4.89 -8.24
C LEU A 183 16.05 -5.53 -9.47
N LYS A 184 15.71 -5.07 -10.67
CA LYS A 184 16.37 -5.50 -11.91
C LYS A 184 17.86 -5.14 -11.93
N ALA A 185 18.19 -3.89 -11.58
CA ALA A 185 19.58 -3.43 -11.50
C ALA A 185 20.39 -4.21 -10.45
N GLY A 186 19.73 -4.70 -9.38
CA GLY A 186 20.29 -5.58 -8.37
C GLY A 186 20.47 -7.03 -8.83
N GLY A 187 20.09 -7.37 -10.07
CA GLY A 187 20.31 -8.68 -10.67
C GLY A 187 19.11 -9.63 -10.65
N LEU A 188 17.93 -9.19 -10.19
CA LEU A 188 16.73 -10.02 -10.28
C LEU A 188 16.22 -10.07 -11.72
N ASN A 189 15.91 -11.28 -12.20
CA ASN A 189 15.30 -11.47 -13.50
C ASN A 189 13.77 -11.27 -13.37
N ILE A 190 13.30 -10.08 -13.77
CA ILE A 190 11.89 -9.66 -13.67
C ILE A 190 11.36 -9.37 -15.07
N SER A 191 10.27 -10.05 -15.44
CA SER A 191 9.46 -9.76 -16.63
C SER A 191 8.21 -8.99 -16.21
N GLU A 192 8.06 -7.74 -16.64
CA GLU A 192 6.88 -6.89 -16.39
C GLU A 192 5.81 -7.07 -17.46
N VAL A 193 6.22 -7.50 -18.65
CA VAL A 193 5.35 -7.64 -19.81
C VAL A 193 5.42 -9.04 -20.39
N ALA A 194 4.32 -9.48 -21.00
CA ALA A 194 4.23 -10.71 -21.75
C ALA A 194 4.90 -10.56 -23.14
N GLU A 195 4.94 -11.63 -23.92
CA GLU A 195 5.55 -11.63 -25.26
C GLU A 195 4.90 -10.63 -26.23
N ASP A 196 3.63 -10.29 -26.01
CA ASP A 196 2.90 -9.28 -26.81
C ASP A 196 3.18 -7.83 -26.38
N GLY A 197 4.08 -7.62 -25.41
CA GLY A 197 4.46 -6.31 -24.89
C GLY A 197 3.46 -5.68 -23.92
N LYS A 198 2.39 -6.39 -23.56
CA LYS A 198 1.43 -5.92 -22.56
C LYS A 198 1.75 -6.45 -21.19
N GLN A 199 1.25 -5.78 -20.15
CA GLN A 199 1.33 -6.28 -18.77
C GLN A 199 0.79 -7.71 -18.68
N HIS A 200 1.42 -8.55 -17.86
CA HIS A 200 0.94 -9.91 -17.63
C HIS A 200 -0.48 -9.87 -17.07
N GLU A 201 -1.43 -10.40 -17.86
CA GLU A 201 -2.84 -10.49 -17.51
C GLU A 201 -3.27 -11.96 -17.43
N TYR A 202 -3.97 -12.30 -16.36
CA TYR A 202 -4.59 -13.62 -16.18
C TYR A 202 -6.07 -13.44 -15.84
N THR A 203 -6.91 -14.30 -16.43
CA THR A 203 -8.36 -14.15 -16.29
C THR A 203 -9.04 -15.46 -15.89
N ALA A 204 -10.21 -15.32 -15.29
CA ALA A 204 -11.13 -16.43 -15.01
C ALA A 204 -12.59 -15.99 -15.15
N LEU A 205 -13.50 -16.95 -15.02
CA LEU A 205 -14.95 -16.74 -15.09
C LEU A 205 -15.35 -15.95 -16.34
N GLY A 206 -14.94 -16.43 -17.52
CA GLY A 206 -15.25 -15.79 -18.79
C GLY A 206 -14.58 -14.43 -19.01
N GLY A 207 -13.50 -14.13 -18.28
CA GLY A 207 -12.82 -12.85 -18.27
C GLY A 207 -13.40 -11.83 -17.27
N HIS A 208 -14.40 -12.21 -16.48
CA HIS A 208 -14.98 -11.31 -15.48
C HIS A 208 -14.14 -11.15 -14.22
N VAL A 209 -13.15 -12.00 -14.01
CA VAL A 209 -12.13 -11.87 -12.96
C VAL A 209 -10.78 -11.67 -13.63
N VAL A 210 -10.05 -10.63 -13.25
CA VAL A 210 -8.79 -10.25 -13.92
C VAL A 210 -7.71 -9.94 -12.89
N CYS A 211 -6.53 -10.45 -13.11
CA CYS A 211 -5.30 -10.10 -12.42
C CYS A 211 -4.28 -9.52 -13.40
N HIS A 212 -3.72 -8.37 -13.07
CA HIS A 212 -2.53 -7.82 -13.70
C HIS A 212 -1.39 -7.95 -12.71
N LEU A 213 -0.23 -8.42 -13.15
CA LEU A 213 0.94 -8.57 -12.29
C LEU A 213 1.88 -7.37 -12.47
N ASP A 214 2.49 -6.91 -11.39
CA ASP A 214 3.56 -5.92 -11.46
C ASP A 214 4.84 -6.54 -12.07
N GLY A 215 4.94 -7.87 -12.04
CA GLY A 215 5.97 -8.63 -12.73
C GLY A 215 5.95 -10.11 -12.39
N ILE A 216 6.82 -10.85 -13.07
CA ILE A 216 7.14 -12.25 -12.78
C ILE A 216 8.64 -12.33 -12.51
N ILE A 217 9.01 -12.77 -11.31
CA ILE A 217 10.39 -13.08 -10.97
C ILE A 217 10.71 -14.50 -11.43
N THR A 218 11.78 -14.65 -12.19
CA THR A 218 12.30 -15.96 -12.61
C THR A 218 13.65 -16.21 -11.95
N GLY A 219 13.77 -17.31 -11.22
CA GLY A 219 14.99 -17.76 -10.58
C GLY A 219 15.60 -19.00 -11.24
N GLU A 220 16.59 -19.57 -10.57
CA GLU A 220 17.23 -20.81 -11.01
C GLU A 220 16.25 -21.99 -11.01
N LYS A 221 16.58 -23.01 -11.81
CA LYS A 221 15.82 -24.29 -11.92
C LYS A 221 14.34 -24.09 -12.26
N GLY A 222 13.99 -22.99 -12.95
CA GLY A 222 12.61 -22.72 -13.39
C GLY A 222 11.69 -22.16 -12.29
N PHE A 223 12.24 -21.70 -11.17
CA PHE A 223 11.47 -20.99 -10.15
C PHE A 223 10.79 -19.78 -10.77
N LYS A 224 9.47 -19.63 -10.52
CA LYS A 224 8.69 -18.46 -10.90
C LYS A 224 7.84 -18.00 -9.72
N ALA A 225 7.77 -16.69 -9.52
CA ALA A 225 6.94 -16.06 -8.50
C ALA A 225 6.26 -14.80 -9.05
N VAL A 226 5.03 -14.55 -8.60
CA VAL A 226 4.35 -13.28 -8.79
C VAL A 226 5.13 -12.19 -8.06
N LEU A 227 5.42 -11.07 -8.71
CA LEU A 227 5.88 -9.87 -8.05
C LEU A 227 4.70 -8.95 -7.80
N GLU A 228 4.56 -8.48 -6.56
CA GLU A 228 3.60 -7.46 -6.16
C GLU A 228 4.32 -6.37 -5.38
N VAL A 229 4.24 -5.13 -5.84
CA VAL A 229 4.92 -3.97 -5.26
C VAL A 229 3.90 -3.02 -4.63
N LYS A 230 4.12 -2.64 -3.38
CA LYS A 230 3.27 -1.65 -2.70
C LYS A 230 4.10 -0.57 -2.04
N SER A 231 3.61 0.66 -2.11
CA SER A 231 4.14 1.78 -1.32
C SER A 231 3.24 2.06 -0.13
N MET A 232 3.83 2.20 1.05
CA MET A 232 3.11 2.41 2.30
C MET A 232 3.65 3.61 3.07
N ASN A 233 2.81 4.21 3.93
CA ASN A 233 3.31 5.12 4.95
C ASN A 233 4.04 4.33 6.04
N LYS A 234 4.82 5.04 6.86
CA LYS A 234 5.67 4.44 7.89
C LYS A 234 4.90 3.49 8.83
N LYS A 235 3.72 3.89 9.29
CA LYS A 235 2.93 3.07 10.22
C LYS A 235 2.48 1.73 9.59
N ARG A 236 2.00 1.74 8.34
CA ARG A 236 1.60 0.51 7.65
C ARG A 236 2.82 -0.35 7.32
N PHE A 237 3.93 0.26 6.91
CA PHE A 237 5.18 -0.43 6.63
C PHE A 237 5.72 -1.14 7.88
N GLU A 238 5.77 -0.47 9.04
CA GLU A 238 6.19 -1.08 10.31
C GLU A 238 5.28 -2.26 10.70
N ASN A 239 3.96 -2.15 10.51
CA ASN A 239 3.03 -3.26 10.73
C ASN A 239 3.32 -4.44 9.78
N PHE A 240 3.57 -4.16 8.49
CA PHE A 240 3.93 -5.19 7.52
C PHE A 240 5.22 -5.91 7.92
N VAL A 241 6.27 -5.19 8.28
CA VAL A 241 7.55 -5.78 8.72
C VAL A 241 7.39 -6.65 9.97
N LEU A 242 6.47 -6.26 10.86
CA LEU A 242 6.23 -6.98 12.11
C LEU A 242 5.37 -8.24 11.94
N GLN A 243 4.34 -8.20 11.09
CA GLN A 243 3.27 -9.19 11.06
C GLN A 243 3.13 -9.93 9.73
N GLY A 244 3.84 -9.48 8.69
CA GLY A 244 3.65 -9.94 7.32
C GLY A 244 2.36 -9.43 6.68
N VAL A 245 2.20 -9.62 5.36
CA VAL A 245 1.09 -9.08 4.57
C VAL A 245 -0.26 -9.69 4.96
N ALA A 246 -0.29 -10.96 5.33
CA ALA A 246 -1.53 -11.66 5.64
C ALA A 246 -2.28 -11.04 6.84
N LEU A 247 -1.56 -10.56 7.86
CA LEU A 247 -2.14 -9.96 9.06
C LEU A 247 -2.19 -8.44 8.98
N SER A 248 -1.18 -7.81 8.40
CA SER A 248 -1.10 -6.36 8.32
C SER A 248 -2.02 -5.76 7.27
N ASP A 249 -2.25 -6.46 6.16
CA ASP A 249 -3.08 -6.00 5.04
C ASP A 249 -3.78 -7.16 4.30
N PRO A 250 -4.88 -7.70 4.86
CA PRO A 250 -5.60 -8.83 4.27
C PRO A 250 -6.10 -8.59 2.84
N HIS A 251 -6.31 -7.33 2.43
CA HIS A 251 -6.70 -7.01 1.05
C HIS A 251 -5.57 -7.27 0.06
N TYR A 252 -4.32 -6.90 0.41
CA TYR A 252 -3.17 -7.20 -0.43
C TYR A 252 -2.81 -8.69 -0.41
N TYR A 253 -3.00 -9.35 0.73
CA TYR A 253 -2.88 -10.80 0.81
C TYR A 253 -3.87 -11.49 -0.13
N ALA A 254 -5.14 -11.10 -0.13
CA ALA A 254 -6.15 -11.61 -1.05
C ALA A 254 -5.77 -11.36 -2.52
N GLN A 255 -5.23 -10.19 -2.85
CA GLN A 255 -4.75 -9.86 -4.19
C GLN A 255 -3.71 -10.88 -4.67
N VAL A 256 -2.64 -11.09 -3.91
CA VAL A 256 -1.56 -12.00 -4.32
C VAL A 256 -2.01 -13.46 -4.37
N GLN A 257 -2.92 -13.90 -3.47
CA GLN A 257 -3.48 -15.25 -3.50
C GLN A 257 -4.31 -15.48 -4.78
N LEU A 258 -5.14 -14.52 -5.18
CA LEU A 258 -5.87 -14.61 -6.44
C LEU A 258 -4.93 -14.59 -7.63
N CYS A 259 -3.91 -13.73 -7.63
CA CYS A 259 -2.91 -13.67 -8.71
C CYS A 259 -2.15 -14.99 -8.84
N MET A 260 -1.73 -15.62 -7.75
CA MET A 260 -1.11 -16.95 -7.77
C MET A 260 -2.06 -18.03 -8.29
N TYR A 261 -3.32 -18.02 -7.88
CA TYR A 261 -4.33 -18.96 -8.40
C TYR A 261 -4.49 -18.86 -9.91
N LEU A 262 -4.66 -17.64 -10.43
CA LEU A 262 -4.92 -17.41 -11.84
C LEU A 262 -3.69 -17.69 -12.71
N SER A 263 -2.50 -17.39 -12.23
CA SER A 263 -1.24 -17.62 -12.95
C SER A 263 -0.65 -19.01 -12.78
N GLY A 264 -1.16 -19.81 -11.81
CA GLY A 264 -0.63 -21.13 -11.48
C GLY A 264 0.69 -21.11 -10.70
N MET A 265 1.15 -19.94 -10.26
CA MET A 265 2.40 -19.79 -9.50
C MET A 265 2.18 -20.16 -8.02
N GLN A 266 3.21 -20.76 -7.40
CA GLN A 266 3.14 -21.26 -6.03
C GLN A 266 3.66 -20.26 -5.00
N TYR A 267 4.28 -19.17 -5.45
CA TYR A 267 4.86 -18.13 -4.59
C TYR A 267 4.58 -16.76 -5.15
N ALA A 268 4.43 -15.80 -4.25
CA ALA A 268 4.52 -14.38 -4.56
C ALA A 268 5.66 -13.74 -3.76
N VAL A 269 6.35 -12.80 -4.37
CA VAL A 269 7.28 -11.89 -3.71
C VAL A 269 6.52 -10.59 -3.50
N PHE A 270 6.08 -10.38 -2.26
CA PHE A 270 5.41 -9.14 -1.88
C PHE A 270 6.45 -8.14 -1.40
N VAL A 271 6.53 -7.01 -2.07
CA VAL A 271 7.51 -5.97 -1.83
C VAL A 271 6.84 -4.72 -1.30
N CYS A 272 7.35 -4.17 -0.22
CA CYS A 272 6.86 -2.95 0.37
C CYS A 272 7.94 -1.87 0.43
N TYR A 273 7.66 -0.70 -0.14
CA TYR A 273 8.48 0.50 -0.06
C TYR A 273 7.83 1.52 0.89
N CYS A 274 8.55 1.95 1.91
CA CYS A 274 8.10 3.00 2.82
C CYS A 274 8.34 4.38 2.19
N LYS A 275 7.28 5.05 1.76
CA LYS A 275 7.38 6.37 1.11
C LYS A 275 7.76 7.51 2.05
N ASP A 276 7.76 7.30 3.37
CA ASP A 276 8.06 8.37 4.34
C ASP A 276 9.55 8.43 4.71
N ASN A 277 10.28 7.30 4.63
CA ASN A 277 11.70 7.22 5.01
C ASN A 277 12.56 6.39 4.03
N SER A 278 11.97 5.93 2.92
CA SER A 278 12.63 5.13 1.89
C SER A 278 13.12 3.74 2.34
N ASP A 279 12.63 3.23 3.47
CA ASP A 279 12.89 1.84 3.88
C ASP A 279 12.21 0.85 2.93
N PHE A 280 12.78 -0.34 2.85
CA PHE A 280 12.34 -1.40 1.96
C PHE A 280 12.25 -2.73 2.72
N SER A 281 11.23 -3.52 2.41
CA SER A 281 11.10 -4.89 2.92
C SER A 281 10.40 -5.78 1.91
N ALA A 282 10.66 -7.08 1.99
CA ALA A 282 10.04 -8.08 1.13
C ALA A 282 9.63 -9.30 1.93
N GLU A 283 8.56 -9.97 1.49
CA GLU A 283 8.05 -11.22 2.05
C GLU A 283 7.79 -12.21 0.93
N ILE A 284 8.16 -13.47 1.14
CA ILE A 284 7.77 -14.57 0.26
C ILE A 284 6.45 -15.13 0.78
N VAL A 285 5.40 -14.96 -0.01
CA VAL A 285 4.05 -15.43 0.32
C VAL A 285 3.79 -16.75 -0.40
N PRO A 286 3.55 -17.86 0.33
CA PRO A 286 3.17 -19.12 -0.30
C PRO A 286 1.70 -19.08 -0.75
N TYR A 287 1.39 -19.85 -1.80
CA TYR A 287 0.03 -20.05 -2.28
C TYR A 287 -0.81 -20.79 -1.23
N ASN A 288 -2.00 -20.27 -0.96
CA ASN A 288 -3.00 -20.86 -0.10
C ASN A 288 -4.28 -21.15 -0.90
N LYS A 289 -4.50 -22.43 -1.20
CA LYS A 289 -5.62 -22.88 -2.02
C LYS A 289 -6.98 -22.51 -1.41
N ASP A 290 -7.14 -22.64 -0.09
CA ASP A 290 -8.43 -22.42 0.56
C ASP A 290 -8.84 -20.96 0.47
N VAL A 291 -7.91 -20.04 0.71
CA VAL A 291 -8.12 -18.61 0.54
C VAL A 291 -8.47 -18.28 -0.92
N ALA A 292 -7.71 -18.80 -1.88
CA ALA A 292 -7.97 -18.56 -3.30
C ALA A 292 -9.35 -19.06 -3.74
N MET A 293 -9.77 -20.23 -3.26
CA MET A 293 -11.09 -20.79 -3.55
C MET A 293 -12.22 -19.97 -2.93
N GLU A 294 -12.04 -19.44 -1.72
CA GLU A 294 -12.99 -18.50 -1.09
C GLU A 294 -13.14 -17.21 -1.93
N LEU A 295 -12.02 -16.65 -2.39
CA LEU A 295 -12.04 -15.47 -3.25
C LEU A 295 -12.76 -15.73 -4.58
N MET A 296 -12.52 -16.87 -5.19
CA MET A 296 -13.21 -17.28 -6.43
C MET A 296 -14.72 -17.52 -6.19
N GLN A 297 -15.11 -18.07 -5.04
CA GLN A 297 -16.51 -18.23 -4.67
C GLN A 297 -17.18 -16.85 -4.49
N ARG A 298 -16.53 -15.92 -3.81
CA ARG A 298 -16.98 -14.52 -3.68
C ARG A 298 -17.17 -13.84 -5.04
N ALA A 299 -16.26 -14.07 -5.98
CA ALA A 299 -16.39 -13.54 -7.34
C ALA A 299 -17.60 -14.12 -8.07
N LYS A 300 -17.85 -15.43 -7.95
CA LYS A 300 -19.05 -16.08 -8.52
C LYS A 300 -20.33 -15.50 -7.94
N GLU A 301 -20.43 -15.39 -6.63
CA GLU A 301 -21.59 -14.80 -5.95
C GLU A 301 -21.87 -13.37 -6.43
N ALA A 302 -20.81 -12.58 -6.63
CA ALA A 302 -20.94 -11.22 -7.15
C ALA A 302 -21.45 -11.18 -8.61
N LEU A 303 -21.04 -12.12 -9.44
CA LEU A 303 -21.49 -12.22 -10.84
C LEU A 303 -22.92 -12.80 -10.98
N GLU A 304 -23.30 -13.71 -10.08
CA GLU A 304 -24.62 -14.36 -10.04
C GLU A 304 -25.67 -13.51 -9.33
N ALA A 305 -25.24 -12.43 -8.63
CA ALA A 305 -26.16 -11.56 -7.90
C ALA A 305 -27.21 -10.93 -8.83
N ARG A 306 -28.48 -11.10 -8.48
CA ARG A 306 -29.64 -10.51 -9.17
C ARG A 306 -30.11 -9.20 -8.55
N THR A 307 -29.66 -8.91 -7.34
CA THR A 307 -29.94 -7.68 -6.60
C THR A 307 -28.68 -7.24 -5.88
N LEU A 308 -28.57 -5.95 -5.58
CA LEU A 308 -27.50 -5.46 -4.73
C LEU A 308 -27.67 -6.03 -3.30
N LYS A 309 -26.54 -6.53 -2.76
CA LYS A 309 -26.46 -7.03 -1.38
C LYS A 309 -25.32 -6.30 -0.65
N PRO A 310 -25.50 -5.03 -0.28
CA PRO A 310 -24.48 -4.27 0.40
C PRO A 310 -24.29 -4.75 1.83
N LYS A 311 -23.06 -4.70 2.33
CA LYS A 311 -22.71 -5.09 3.70
C LYS A 311 -23.23 -4.07 4.73
N LEU A 312 -23.35 -2.79 4.33
CA LEU A 312 -23.84 -1.67 5.16
C LEU A 312 -23.08 -1.52 6.48
N ASP A 313 -21.76 -1.40 6.41
CA ASP A 313 -20.90 -1.17 7.55
C ASP A 313 -20.26 0.23 7.55
N TYR A 314 -19.46 0.51 8.59
CA TYR A 314 -18.73 1.77 8.73
C TYR A 314 -17.87 2.13 7.50
N TYR A 315 -17.35 1.13 6.78
CA TYR A 315 -16.47 1.36 5.64
C TYR A 315 -17.20 1.82 4.39
N CYS A 316 -18.54 1.73 4.35
CA CYS A 316 -19.33 2.20 3.22
C CYS A 316 -19.11 3.69 2.91
N GLN A 317 -18.86 4.52 3.91
CA GLN A 317 -18.58 5.96 3.72
C GLN A 317 -17.26 6.24 2.96
N PHE A 318 -16.36 5.26 2.89
CA PHE A 318 -15.10 5.36 2.15
C PHE A 318 -15.10 4.52 0.87
N CYS A 319 -16.23 3.93 0.53
CA CYS A 319 -16.36 3.03 -0.60
C CYS A 319 -16.40 3.81 -1.91
N PHE A 320 -15.54 3.48 -2.86
CA PHE A 320 -15.53 4.09 -4.20
C PHE A 320 -16.81 3.81 -5.02
N LYS A 321 -17.65 2.89 -4.60
CA LYS A 321 -18.94 2.58 -5.21
C LYS A 321 -20.13 3.11 -4.39
N HIS A 322 -19.88 3.99 -3.42
CA HIS A 322 -20.95 4.50 -2.55
C HIS A 322 -22.08 5.14 -3.35
N GLY A 323 -21.77 6.06 -4.26
CA GLY A 323 -22.78 6.72 -5.10
C GLY A 323 -23.56 5.73 -5.98
N ALA A 324 -22.88 4.74 -6.58
CA ALA A 324 -23.54 3.71 -7.36
C ALA A 324 -24.40 2.78 -6.48
N CYS A 325 -23.98 2.50 -5.26
CA CYS A 325 -24.65 1.58 -4.34
C CYS A 325 -25.81 2.23 -3.59
N GLN A 326 -25.61 3.43 -3.03
CA GLN A 326 -26.56 4.07 -2.10
C GLN A 326 -27.41 5.19 -2.78
N GLU A 327 -26.90 5.78 -3.86
CA GLU A 327 -27.56 6.91 -4.55
C GLU A 327 -28.00 6.54 -5.96
N ALA A 328 -27.95 5.24 -6.32
CA ALA A 328 -28.31 4.71 -7.63
C ALA A 328 -27.63 5.41 -8.83
N LYS A 329 -26.43 5.99 -8.62
CA LYS A 329 -25.68 6.64 -9.69
C LYS A 329 -25.33 5.64 -10.80
N THR A 330 -25.55 6.06 -12.04
CA THR A 330 -25.20 5.31 -13.26
C THR A 330 -24.18 6.09 -14.09
N ASN A 331 -23.63 5.46 -15.12
CA ASN A 331 -22.82 6.15 -16.10
C ASN A 331 -23.68 7.08 -16.96
N SER A 332 -23.07 8.08 -17.58
CA SER A 332 -23.74 8.95 -18.56
C SER A 332 -24.32 8.16 -19.76
N ILE A 333 -23.69 7.03 -20.09
CA ILE A 333 -24.13 6.08 -21.10
C ILE A 333 -24.28 4.71 -20.45
N ASN A 334 -25.51 4.20 -20.37
CA ASN A 334 -25.80 2.90 -19.81
C ASN A 334 -25.45 1.77 -20.78
N THR A 335 -24.99 0.64 -20.23
CA THR A 335 -24.56 -0.51 -21.00
C THR A 335 -25.27 -1.80 -20.57
N CYS A 336 -25.24 -2.82 -21.43
CA CYS A 336 -25.87 -4.12 -21.13
C CYS A 336 -25.37 -4.75 -19.82
N ALA A 337 -24.08 -4.65 -19.50
CA ALA A 337 -23.55 -5.17 -18.23
C ALA A 337 -24.20 -4.56 -16.99
N GLN A 338 -24.65 -3.30 -17.07
CA GLN A 338 -25.30 -2.58 -15.98
C GLN A 338 -26.80 -2.87 -15.85
N CYS A 339 -27.34 -3.67 -16.76
CA CYS A 339 -28.76 -4.00 -16.77
C CYS A 339 -29.10 -5.09 -15.73
N LEU A 340 -30.25 -4.95 -15.07
CA LEU A 340 -30.80 -5.95 -14.18
C LEU A 340 -31.05 -7.30 -14.88
N HIS A 341 -31.40 -7.24 -16.18
CA HIS A 341 -31.68 -8.43 -17.02
C HIS A 341 -30.41 -9.06 -17.62
N ALA A 342 -29.23 -8.66 -17.16
CA ALA A 342 -27.97 -9.21 -17.67
C ALA A 342 -27.40 -10.21 -16.68
N SER A 343 -27.12 -11.43 -17.17
CA SER A 343 -26.45 -12.53 -16.48
C SER A 343 -25.04 -12.70 -17.02
N ALA A 344 -24.05 -12.82 -16.15
CA ALA A 344 -22.66 -13.01 -16.57
C ALA A 344 -22.49 -14.40 -17.21
N ILE A 345 -21.84 -14.48 -18.36
CA ILE A 345 -21.39 -15.73 -18.98
C ILE A 345 -19.99 -16.01 -18.46
N THR A 346 -19.89 -17.00 -17.58
CA THR A 346 -18.65 -17.34 -16.86
C THR A 346 -17.77 -18.37 -17.59
N THR A 347 -18.14 -18.77 -18.80
CA THR A 347 -17.40 -19.70 -19.64
C THR A 347 -16.88 -19.01 -20.92
N GLY A 348 -15.81 -19.55 -21.51
CA GLY A 348 -15.16 -18.91 -22.66
C GLY A 348 -14.42 -17.63 -22.28
N GLU A 349 -14.36 -16.69 -23.19
CA GLU A 349 -13.66 -15.41 -23.03
C GLU A 349 -14.53 -14.21 -23.41
N GLY A 350 -14.04 -12.98 -23.15
CA GLY A 350 -14.61 -11.75 -23.69
C GLY A 350 -15.59 -11.03 -22.78
N LYS A 351 -15.74 -11.41 -21.52
CA LYS A 351 -16.58 -10.68 -20.53
C LYS A 351 -18.01 -10.49 -21.01
N ARG A 352 -18.60 -11.58 -21.53
CA ARG A 352 -19.92 -11.57 -22.17
C ARG A 352 -21.05 -11.65 -21.14
N TRP A 353 -22.20 -11.11 -21.52
CA TRP A 353 -23.42 -11.10 -20.73
C TRP A 353 -24.59 -11.66 -21.54
N LEU A 354 -25.38 -12.51 -20.94
CA LEU A 354 -26.66 -12.98 -21.54
C LEU A 354 -27.74 -11.97 -21.18
N CYS A 355 -28.46 -11.47 -22.17
CA CYS A 355 -29.64 -10.67 -21.96
C CYS A 355 -30.86 -11.59 -21.77
N ASP A 356 -31.45 -11.62 -20.58
CA ASP A 356 -32.60 -12.49 -20.26
C ASP A 356 -33.87 -12.07 -21.04
N VAL A 357 -34.01 -10.80 -21.42
CA VAL A 357 -35.16 -10.31 -22.19
C VAL A 357 -35.09 -10.69 -23.68
N HIS A 358 -33.89 -10.59 -24.25
CA HIS A 358 -33.71 -10.83 -25.70
C HIS A 358 -33.10 -12.21 -25.99
N SER A 359 -32.73 -12.99 -24.98
CA SER A 359 -32.07 -14.29 -25.10
C SER A 359 -30.82 -14.25 -26.00
N THR A 360 -30.05 -13.15 -25.92
CA THR A 360 -28.87 -12.90 -26.76
C THR A 360 -27.66 -12.57 -25.92
N GLU A 361 -26.50 -13.03 -26.36
CA GLU A 361 -25.22 -12.63 -25.80
C GLU A 361 -24.86 -11.20 -26.19
N LYS A 362 -24.31 -10.45 -25.25
CA LYS A 362 -23.87 -9.07 -25.42
C LYS A 362 -22.47 -8.87 -24.84
N GLN A 363 -21.69 -8.01 -25.46
CA GLN A 363 -20.49 -7.49 -24.85
C GLN A 363 -20.87 -6.56 -23.68
N GLY A 364 -20.04 -6.50 -22.64
CA GLY A 364 -20.32 -5.67 -21.46
C GLY A 364 -20.47 -4.17 -21.74
N ASP A 365 -19.87 -3.68 -22.82
CA ASP A 365 -19.94 -2.30 -23.29
C ASP A 365 -21.03 -2.03 -24.34
N SER A 366 -21.77 -3.06 -24.77
CA SER A 366 -22.91 -2.89 -25.66
C SER A 366 -23.91 -1.88 -25.05
N LEU A 367 -24.38 -0.95 -25.86
CA LEU A 367 -25.36 0.05 -25.42
C LEU A 367 -26.64 -0.60 -24.91
N ALA A 368 -27.19 -0.03 -23.86
CA ALA A 368 -28.45 -0.47 -23.29
C ALA A 368 -29.61 -0.27 -24.29
N CYS A 369 -30.57 -1.19 -24.28
CA CYS A 369 -31.79 -1.13 -25.06
C CYS A 369 -32.92 -0.41 -24.29
N PRO A 370 -34.10 -0.14 -24.92
CA PRO A 370 -35.23 0.49 -24.23
C PRO A 370 -35.77 -0.26 -23.00
N ASN A 371 -35.50 -1.57 -22.91
CA ASN A 371 -35.91 -2.39 -21.74
C ASN A 371 -34.86 -2.35 -20.59
N PHE A 372 -33.94 -1.41 -20.64
CA PHE A 372 -32.91 -1.28 -19.61
C PHE A 372 -33.50 -0.92 -18.27
N ILE A 373 -33.15 -1.70 -17.25
CA ILE A 373 -33.38 -1.38 -15.83
C ILE A 373 -32.01 -1.47 -15.15
N ALA A 374 -31.58 -0.40 -14.51
CA ALA A 374 -30.29 -0.38 -13.86
C ALA A 374 -30.25 -1.42 -12.71
N PHE A 375 -29.18 -2.20 -12.66
CA PHE A 375 -28.99 -3.26 -11.65
C PHE A 375 -29.01 -2.70 -10.22
N ASN A 376 -28.59 -1.45 -10.04
CA ASN A 376 -28.52 -0.76 -8.76
C ASN A 376 -29.84 -0.06 -8.35
N ASN A 377 -30.91 -0.13 -9.15
CA ASN A 377 -32.21 0.45 -8.78
C ASN A 377 -33.01 -0.37 -7.73
N GLY A 378 -32.51 -1.51 -7.31
CA GLY A 378 -33.23 -2.41 -6.40
C GLY A 378 -33.14 -2.03 -4.91
N PHE A 379 -32.65 -0.85 -4.55
CA PHE A 379 -32.43 -0.41 -3.16
C PHE A 379 -33.18 0.87 -2.79
N ILE A 380 -34.04 1.39 -3.67
CA ILE A 380 -34.88 2.56 -3.37
C ILE A 380 -36.30 2.10 -3.03
#